data_5d99a06d3e9d2061c47ed49879d61273
#
_entry.id   5d99a06d3e9d2061c47ed49879d61273
#
_cell.length_a   1.000
_cell.length_b   1.000
_cell.length_c   1.000
_cell.angle_alpha   90.00
_cell.angle_beta   90.00
_cell.angle_gamma   90.00
#
_symmetry.space_group_name_H-M   'P 1'
#
loop_
_entity.id
_entity.type
_entity.pdbx_description
1 polymer ?
#
loop_
_entity_poly.entity_id
_entity_poly.type
_entity_poly.pdbx_seq_one_letter_code
_entity_poly.pdbx_strand_id
1 'polypeptide(L)'
;STDLPIELPLDVTFSEDQSGNPLASHPDFISTTCSQCGGPARRETDTMDTFYDSSWYFMRFADADNESAPFDRAAVDYWLEGGVDLYIGGIEHAVMHLLYARFFTKATRDEGMNQVSEPFGTLVCQGMLNAPAPFCVYCNTEYHIDNFDKDCPGCGKPLGSRSAKMSKSLGNTVAPGEMVEKFGADTVRLFILFGANPEAGMDWSDNAVLANHKQVLAIIDAINTGLHLGESPSEIDNWLLARLRTHHVAWRAAMDAVSLREGVMISHFEMLADWQWYLRRGGANAATTREFFPHWIPMLAPATPHIAEEFWQRLGEDKLLVQFVIPNLAPLEEDSVILALESYLREFIDSARNVKGLAERHTEGAVTKCIVQTAASWKIELAVNALKLSDENFDFKKQGQDYLISLPIFNNEQLRGEIFQLWMALTTGSKKKRGRILTWTNNQKSLVLSGLIEADFITLNSQFIANTIGVESIIAYPVGEGEDVAGKARVAFPLEPGIAFI
;
A
#
# COMPACT_ATOMS: atom_id res chain seq x y z
N SER A 1 47.34 -4.21 -27.89
CA SER A 1 47.49 -4.96 -29.14
C SER A 1 46.90 -4.15 -30.26
N THR A 2 47.63 -4.02 -31.39
CA THR A 2 47.19 -3.29 -32.59
C THR A 2 46.12 -4.07 -33.37
N ASP A 3 45.74 -5.27 -32.92
CA ASP A 3 44.84 -6.17 -33.62
C ASP A 3 43.40 -6.13 -33.05
N LEU A 4 43.12 -5.23 -32.13
CA LEU A 4 41.78 -5.00 -31.57
C LEU A 4 41.16 -3.72 -32.16
N PRO A 5 39.82 -3.69 -32.36
CA PRO A 5 38.88 -4.78 -32.18
C PRO A 5 38.96 -5.84 -33.27
N ILE A 6 38.67 -7.11 -32.97
CA ILE A 6 38.49 -8.17 -33.95
C ILE A 6 37.09 -8.05 -34.53
N GLU A 7 36.98 -7.68 -35.80
CA GLU A 7 35.70 -7.57 -36.49
C GLU A 7 35.16 -8.97 -36.83
N LEU A 8 33.87 -9.20 -36.53
CA LEU A 8 33.19 -10.42 -36.93
C LEU A 8 32.85 -10.42 -38.42
N PRO A 9 32.91 -11.58 -39.10
CA PRO A 9 32.52 -11.67 -40.49
C PRO A 9 31.01 -11.42 -40.68
N LEU A 10 30.64 -10.70 -41.73
CA LEU A 10 29.23 -10.38 -42.03
C LEU A 10 28.55 -11.44 -42.93
N ASP A 11 29.32 -12.37 -43.45
CA ASP A 11 28.91 -13.43 -44.39
C ASP A 11 28.82 -14.81 -43.74
N VAL A 12 28.56 -14.83 -42.45
CA VAL A 12 28.40 -16.07 -41.67
C VAL A 12 27.13 -16.82 -42.08
N THR A 13 27.27 -18.10 -42.34
CA THR A 13 26.13 -18.98 -42.62
C THR A 13 25.70 -19.74 -41.34
N PHE A 14 24.46 -19.59 -40.95
CA PHE A 14 23.87 -20.34 -39.82
C PHE A 14 23.33 -21.67 -40.33
N SER A 15 23.54 -22.75 -39.58
CA SER A 15 22.89 -24.04 -39.84
C SER A 15 21.37 -23.95 -39.70
N GLU A 16 20.62 -24.72 -40.51
CA GLU A 16 19.15 -24.72 -40.47
C GLU A 16 18.57 -25.11 -39.08
N ASP A 17 19.28 -25.99 -38.40
CA ASP A 17 18.94 -26.46 -37.06
C ASP A 17 19.47 -25.55 -35.93
N GLN A 18 20.08 -24.42 -36.26
CA GLN A 18 20.76 -23.50 -35.35
C GLN A 18 21.78 -24.17 -34.40
N SER A 19 22.31 -25.31 -34.78
CA SER A 19 23.31 -26.05 -33.99
C SER A 19 24.73 -25.67 -34.43
N GLY A 20 25.64 -25.71 -33.46
CA GLY A 20 27.05 -25.48 -33.67
C GLY A 20 27.49 -23.99 -33.60
N ASN A 21 28.80 -23.78 -33.74
CA ASN A 21 29.41 -22.44 -33.70
C ASN A 21 29.65 -21.98 -35.14
N PRO A 22 28.89 -20.99 -35.64
CA PRO A 22 28.99 -20.53 -37.03
C PRO A 22 30.37 -19.92 -37.35
N LEU A 23 31.07 -19.31 -36.41
CA LEU A 23 32.42 -18.82 -36.58
C LEU A 23 33.43 -19.95 -36.76
N ALA A 24 33.20 -21.10 -36.12
CA ALA A 24 34.07 -22.28 -36.25
C ALA A 24 34.00 -22.93 -37.64
N SER A 25 32.97 -22.64 -38.42
CA SER A 25 32.81 -23.07 -39.81
C SER A 25 33.27 -22.05 -40.85
N HIS A 26 33.82 -20.87 -40.45
CA HIS A 26 34.23 -19.77 -41.32
C HIS A 26 35.76 -19.77 -41.49
N PRO A 27 36.33 -20.38 -42.58
CA PRO A 27 37.76 -20.60 -42.72
C PRO A 27 38.59 -19.29 -42.72
N ASP A 28 38.08 -18.25 -43.35
CA ASP A 28 38.79 -16.96 -43.49
C ASP A 28 38.84 -16.20 -42.16
N PHE A 29 37.84 -16.40 -41.27
CA PHE A 29 37.86 -15.85 -39.93
C PHE A 29 38.83 -16.62 -39.02
N ILE A 30 38.83 -17.95 -39.10
CA ILE A 30 39.67 -18.81 -38.24
C ILE A 30 41.14 -18.63 -38.55
N SER A 31 41.51 -18.54 -39.86
CA SER A 31 42.90 -18.50 -40.27
C SER A 31 43.48 -17.10 -40.05
N THR A 32 44.57 -17.01 -39.32
CA THR A 32 45.26 -15.75 -39.03
C THR A 32 46.75 -15.96 -38.85
N THR A 33 47.47 -14.89 -38.61
CA THR A 33 48.89 -14.92 -38.27
C THR A 33 49.10 -14.53 -36.80
N CYS A 34 50.05 -15.16 -36.15
CA CYS A 34 50.45 -14.81 -34.80
C CYS A 34 51.06 -13.42 -34.75
N SER A 35 50.53 -12.51 -33.93
CA SER A 35 51.04 -11.14 -33.77
C SER A 35 52.44 -11.06 -33.15
N GLN A 36 52.89 -12.12 -32.48
CA GLN A 36 54.22 -12.17 -31.86
C GLN A 36 55.31 -12.76 -32.77
N CYS A 37 55.02 -13.80 -33.52
CA CYS A 37 56.03 -14.51 -34.31
C CYS A 37 55.79 -14.50 -35.82
N GLY A 38 54.65 -13.99 -36.29
CA GLY A 38 54.28 -13.94 -37.72
C GLY A 38 53.99 -15.32 -38.36
N GLY A 39 53.98 -16.41 -37.57
CA GLY A 39 53.64 -17.74 -38.08
C GLY A 39 52.15 -17.98 -38.19
N PRO A 40 51.69 -19.05 -38.90
CA PRO A 40 50.30 -19.41 -39.01
C PRO A 40 49.66 -19.64 -37.63
N ALA A 41 48.45 -19.11 -37.41
CA ALA A 41 47.69 -19.22 -36.20
C ALA A 41 46.20 -19.43 -36.49
N ARG A 42 45.46 -19.83 -35.49
CA ARG A 42 43.99 -19.95 -35.54
C ARG A 42 43.39 -19.00 -34.51
N ARG A 43 42.35 -18.26 -34.91
CA ARG A 43 41.54 -17.47 -33.99
C ARG A 43 40.68 -18.40 -33.11
N GLU A 44 40.46 -17.96 -31.90
CA GLU A 44 39.39 -18.46 -31.06
C GLU A 44 38.05 -18.11 -31.71
N THR A 45 37.08 -19.04 -31.66
CA THR A 45 35.78 -18.89 -32.28
C THR A 45 34.66 -18.80 -31.23
N ASP A 46 34.94 -19.10 -29.97
CA ASP A 46 33.98 -18.87 -28.90
C ASP A 46 33.82 -17.37 -28.65
N THR A 47 32.60 -16.94 -28.52
CA THR A 47 32.25 -15.58 -28.12
C THR A 47 32.08 -15.52 -26.61
N MET A 48 32.26 -14.34 -26.04
CA MET A 48 31.93 -14.13 -24.63
C MET A 48 30.45 -14.33 -24.37
N ASP A 49 30.09 -14.74 -23.15
CA ASP A 49 28.73 -14.83 -22.70
C ASP A 49 28.05 -13.47 -22.84
N THR A 50 26.75 -13.47 -23.18
CA THR A 50 25.95 -12.24 -23.37
C THR A 50 25.85 -11.38 -22.11
N PHE A 51 26.07 -11.98 -20.93
CA PHE A 51 26.13 -11.24 -19.67
C PHE A 51 27.40 -10.41 -19.50
N TYR A 52 28.40 -10.58 -20.34
CA TYR A 52 29.61 -9.75 -20.29
C TYR A 52 29.30 -8.26 -20.46
N ASP A 53 28.57 -7.89 -21.51
CA ASP A 53 28.19 -6.51 -21.76
C ASP A 53 27.20 -5.98 -20.70
N SER A 54 26.31 -6.85 -20.23
CA SER A 54 25.37 -6.53 -19.15
C SER A 54 26.05 -6.31 -17.79
N SER A 55 27.32 -6.70 -17.64
CA SER A 55 28.03 -6.66 -16.36
C SER A 55 28.39 -5.26 -15.90
N TRP A 56 28.37 -4.27 -16.78
CA TRP A 56 28.89 -2.95 -16.51
C TRP A 56 28.09 -1.79 -17.14
N TYR A 57 26.97 -2.07 -17.81
CA TYR A 57 26.17 -1.05 -18.52
C TYR A 57 25.74 0.11 -17.59
N PHE A 58 25.48 -0.17 -16.30
CA PHE A 58 25.14 0.84 -15.31
C PHE A 58 26.27 1.82 -15.02
N MET A 59 27.54 1.44 -15.20
CA MET A 59 28.69 2.34 -15.19
C MET A 59 28.72 3.18 -16.47
N ARG A 60 28.43 2.56 -17.64
CA ARG A 60 28.38 3.27 -18.92
C ARG A 60 27.30 4.35 -18.92
N PHE A 61 26.17 4.15 -18.23
CA PHE A 61 25.12 5.16 -18.12
C PHE A 61 25.56 6.46 -17.44
N ALA A 62 26.57 6.41 -16.57
CA ALA A 62 27.15 7.61 -15.96
C ALA A 62 27.88 8.51 -16.96
N ASP A 63 28.33 7.95 -18.10
CA ASP A 63 29.11 8.67 -19.12
C ASP A 63 28.92 8.00 -20.51
N ALA A 64 27.67 8.02 -20.99
CA ALA A 64 27.25 7.27 -22.19
C ALA A 64 27.91 7.71 -23.48
N ASP A 65 28.29 9.00 -23.58
CA ASP A 65 28.84 9.60 -24.80
C ASP A 65 30.39 9.56 -24.89
N ASN A 66 31.05 8.86 -23.95
CA ASN A 66 32.51 8.76 -23.95
C ASN A 66 33.02 7.88 -25.10
N GLU A 67 33.74 8.50 -26.03
CA GLU A 67 34.32 7.77 -27.17
C GLU A 67 35.73 7.25 -26.92
N SER A 68 36.38 7.68 -25.83
CA SER A 68 37.80 7.40 -25.55
C SER A 68 38.04 6.32 -24.49
N ALA A 69 37.03 6.08 -23.61
CA ALA A 69 37.09 5.12 -22.52
C ALA A 69 35.72 4.46 -22.31
N PRO A 70 35.65 3.33 -21.61
CA PRO A 70 34.37 2.71 -21.25
C PRO A 70 33.44 3.66 -20.47
N PHE A 71 34.01 4.49 -19.61
CA PHE A 71 33.38 5.54 -18.82
C PHE A 71 34.44 6.45 -18.18
N ASP A 72 34.04 7.66 -17.79
CA ASP A 72 34.87 8.53 -16.95
C ASP A 72 34.82 8.07 -15.49
N ARG A 73 36.00 7.91 -14.91
CA ARG A 73 36.14 7.46 -13.51
C ARG A 73 35.46 8.40 -12.53
N ALA A 74 35.61 9.70 -12.69
CA ALA A 74 35.07 10.67 -11.76
C ALA A 74 33.54 10.69 -11.81
N ALA A 75 32.95 10.50 -13.00
CA ALA A 75 31.51 10.38 -13.16
C ALA A 75 30.98 9.11 -12.48
N VAL A 76 31.62 7.95 -12.67
CA VAL A 76 31.23 6.70 -12.03
C VAL A 76 31.40 6.79 -10.51
N ASP A 77 32.52 7.30 -10.02
CA ASP A 77 32.77 7.43 -8.59
C ASP A 77 31.77 8.38 -7.92
N TYR A 78 31.27 9.40 -8.62
CA TYR A 78 30.22 10.30 -8.12
C TYR A 78 28.83 9.65 -8.11
N TRP A 79 28.40 9.06 -9.23
CA TRP A 79 27.04 8.53 -9.35
C TRP A 79 26.84 7.19 -8.65
N LEU A 80 27.90 6.41 -8.45
CA LEU A 80 27.86 5.08 -7.84
C LEU A 80 28.59 5.03 -6.50
N GLU A 81 28.67 6.15 -5.77
CA GLU A 81 29.19 6.14 -4.41
C GLU A 81 28.34 5.22 -3.52
N GLY A 82 28.92 4.09 -3.10
CA GLY A 82 28.17 3.03 -2.36
C GLY A 82 27.40 2.05 -3.25
N GLY A 83 27.53 2.13 -4.57
CA GLY A 83 26.80 1.36 -5.58
C GLY A 83 25.56 2.08 -6.09
N VAL A 84 24.89 1.53 -7.10
CA VAL A 84 23.58 2.00 -7.59
C VAL A 84 22.59 1.97 -6.41
N ASP A 85 21.93 3.08 -6.10
CA ASP A 85 21.07 3.24 -4.92
C ASP A 85 19.98 2.17 -4.85
N LEU A 86 19.28 1.92 -5.95
CA LEU A 86 18.24 0.90 -6.06
C LEU A 86 18.34 0.17 -7.39
N TYR A 87 18.50 -1.15 -7.33
CA TYR A 87 18.54 -2.04 -8.49
C TYR A 87 17.43 -3.08 -8.42
N ILE A 88 16.59 -3.13 -9.44
CA ILE A 88 15.40 -3.99 -9.47
C ILE A 88 15.51 -4.98 -10.64
N GLY A 89 15.34 -6.27 -10.37
CA GLY A 89 15.40 -7.30 -11.39
C GLY A 89 14.80 -8.63 -10.96
N GLY A 90 14.71 -9.58 -11.90
CA GLY A 90 14.20 -10.93 -11.60
C GLY A 90 15.15 -11.73 -10.72
N ILE A 91 14.59 -12.55 -9.85
CA ILE A 91 15.39 -13.39 -8.93
C ILE A 91 16.30 -14.39 -9.65
N GLU A 92 15.96 -14.78 -10.88
CA GLU A 92 16.78 -15.68 -11.71
C GLU A 92 18.18 -15.14 -12.00
N HIS A 93 18.34 -13.81 -11.95
CA HIS A 93 19.62 -13.15 -12.18
C HIS A 93 20.58 -13.22 -10.98
N ALA A 94 20.15 -13.72 -9.83
CA ALA A 94 20.99 -13.79 -8.62
C ALA A 94 22.28 -14.60 -8.83
N VAL A 95 22.20 -15.70 -9.60
CA VAL A 95 23.33 -16.58 -9.92
C VAL A 95 23.88 -16.39 -11.36
N MET A 96 23.38 -15.39 -12.07
CA MET A 96 23.79 -15.08 -13.45
C MET A 96 24.33 -13.64 -13.51
N HIS A 97 23.56 -12.70 -14.03
CA HIS A 97 23.94 -11.30 -14.20
C HIS A 97 24.57 -10.67 -12.93
N LEU A 98 24.01 -10.90 -11.75
CA LEU A 98 24.53 -10.27 -10.53
C LEU A 98 25.93 -10.72 -10.14
N LEU A 99 26.29 -12.00 -10.40
CA LEU A 99 27.65 -12.48 -10.18
C LEU A 99 28.64 -11.83 -11.16
N TYR A 100 28.27 -11.74 -12.41
CA TYR A 100 29.08 -11.05 -13.44
C TYR A 100 29.25 -9.57 -13.09
N ALA A 101 28.19 -8.86 -12.76
CA ALA A 101 28.23 -7.43 -12.39
C ALA A 101 29.16 -7.19 -11.18
N ARG A 102 29.07 -8.01 -10.14
CA ARG A 102 29.95 -7.94 -8.97
C ARG A 102 31.41 -8.22 -9.32
N PHE A 103 31.65 -9.26 -10.11
CA PHE A 103 33.02 -9.60 -10.56
C PHE A 103 33.61 -8.45 -11.40
N PHE A 104 32.87 -7.96 -12.39
CA PHE A 104 33.33 -6.89 -13.28
C PHE A 104 33.63 -5.58 -12.52
N THR A 105 32.75 -5.21 -11.59
CA THR A 105 32.93 -4.02 -10.74
C THR A 105 34.23 -4.12 -9.94
N LYS A 106 34.51 -5.30 -9.34
CA LYS A 106 35.74 -5.52 -8.56
C LYS A 106 37.00 -5.55 -9.44
N ALA A 107 36.90 -6.20 -10.60
CA ALA A 107 38.03 -6.28 -11.56
C ALA A 107 38.40 -4.88 -12.08
N THR A 108 37.42 -4.07 -12.49
CA THR A 108 37.69 -2.70 -12.98
C THR A 108 38.14 -1.75 -11.86
N ARG A 109 37.71 -1.97 -10.62
CA ARG A 109 38.24 -1.28 -9.45
C ARG A 109 39.72 -1.61 -9.23
N ASP A 110 40.08 -2.89 -9.27
CA ASP A 110 41.46 -3.33 -9.07
C ASP A 110 42.40 -2.83 -10.16
N GLU A 111 41.90 -2.59 -11.38
CA GLU A 111 42.58 -1.89 -12.46
C GLU A 111 42.57 -0.35 -12.34
N GLY A 112 42.00 0.19 -11.28
CA GLY A 112 41.97 1.61 -11.00
C GLY A 112 40.97 2.43 -11.83
N MET A 113 40.01 1.79 -12.49
CA MET A 113 39.02 2.44 -13.35
C MET A 113 37.86 3.03 -12.55
N ASN A 114 37.60 2.56 -11.32
CA ASN A 114 36.59 3.08 -10.40
C ASN A 114 37.03 2.81 -8.95
N GLN A 115 36.24 3.31 -7.95
CA GLN A 115 36.43 3.03 -6.51
C GLN A 115 35.29 2.21 -5.90
N VAL A 116 34.30 1.80 -6.72
CA VAL A 116 33.11 1.09 -6.26
C VAL A 116 33.47 -0.33 -5.83
N SER A 117 33.05 -0.75 -4.65
CA SER A 117 33.34 -2.09 -4.11
C SER A 117 32.23 -3.11 -4.39
N GLU A 118 30.98 -2.68 -4.42
CA GLU A 118 29.81 -3.48 -4.78
C GLU A 118 28.94 -2.68 -5.76
N PRO A 119 28.41 -3.30 -6.84
CA PRO A 119 27.70 -2.57 -7.89
C PRO A 119 26.38 -1.97 -7.45
N PHE A 120 25.70 -2.55 -6.43
CA PHE A 120 24.35 -2.19 -6.02
C PHE A 120 24.28 -1.98 -4.51
N GLY A 121 23.78 -0.82 -4.09
CA GLY A 121 23.55 -0.47 -2.68
C GLY A 121 22.33 -1.21 -2.14
N THR A 122 21.21 -1.14 -2.85
CA THR A 122 19.98 -1.89 -2.53
C THR A 122 19.53 -2.71 -3.73
N LEU A 123 19.21 -3.98 -3.49
CA LEU A 123 18.72 -4.90 -4.51
C LEU A 123 17.31 -5.38 -4.16
N VAL A 124 16.37 -5.19 -5.09
CA VAL A 124 15.02 -5.76 -5.01
C VAL A 124 14.86 -6.84 -6.07
N CYS A 125 14.73 -8.09 -5.62
CA CYS A 125 14.48 -9.22 -6.50
C CYS A 125 12.98 -9.40 -6.71
N GLN A 126 12.51 -9.22 -7.95
CA GLN A 126 11.09 -9.38 -8.28
C GLN A 126 10.67 -10.84 -8.25
N GLY A 127 9.48 -11.08 -7.67
CA GLY A 127 8.81 -12.37 -7.71
C GLY A 127 8.29 -12.71 -9.12
N MET A 128 7.92 -13.97 -9.29
CA MET A 128 7.44 -14.46 -10.59
C MET A 128 5.99 -14.05 -10.85
N LEU A 129 5.72 -13.62 -12.07
CA LEU A 129 4.37 -13.46 -12.58
C LEU A 129 3.92 -14.76 -13.22
N ASN A 130 2.86 -15.34 -12.67
CA ASN A 130 2.29 -16.60 -13.11
C ASN A 130 0.96 -16.38 -13.84
N ALA A 131 0.58 -17.37 -14.65
CA ALA A 131 -0.74 -17.43 -15.25
C ALA A 131 -1.22 -18.89 -15.31
N PRO A 132 -2.54 -19.14 -15.47
CA PRO A 132 -3.06 -20.48 -15.60
C PRO A 132 -2.43 -21.24 -16.77
N ALA A 133 -2.10 -22.50 -16.56
CA ALA A 133 -1.68 -23.44 -17.60
C ALA A 133 -2.38 -24.79 -17.40
N PRO A 134 -2.66 -25.54 -18.47
CA PRO A 134 -3.17 -26.91 -18.36
C PRO A 134 -2.15 -27.79 -17.63
N PHE A 135 -2.60 -28.56 -16.67
CA PHE A 135 -1.73 -29.38 -15.81
C PHE A 135 -2.27 -30.80 -15.64
N CYS A 136 -1.44 -31.77 -15.87
CA CYS A 136 -1.74 -33.16 -15.58
C CYS A 136 -1.22 -33.57 -14.19
N VAL A 137 -2.11 -33.87 -13.26
CA VAL A 137 -1.78 -34.32 -11.91
C VAL A 137 -1.02 -35.67 -11.93
N TYR A 138 -1.36 -36.54 -12.90
CA TYR A 138 -0.78 -37.90 -12.99
C TYR A 138 0.62 -37.91 -13.60
N CYS A 139 0.87 -37.06 -14.60
CA CYS A 139 2.19 -36.92 -15.23
C CYS A 139 3.05 -35.86 -14.55
N ASN A 140 2.46 -35.05 -13.66
CA ASN A 140 3.09 -33.89 -13.02
C ASN A 140 3.73 -32.94 -14.05
N THR A 141 3.00 -32.65 -15.11
CA THR A 141 3.50 -31.90 -16.28
C THR A 141 2.52 -30.81 -16.69
N GLU A 142 3.05 -29.64 -17.02
CA GLU A 142 2.32 -28.53 -17.61
C GLU A 142 2.32 -28.64 -19.14
N TYR A 143 1.26 -28.15 -19.77
CA TYR A 143 1.09 -28.19 -21.22
C TYR A 143 0.73 -26.79 -21.75
N HIS A 144 0.93 -26.60 -23.04
CA HIS A 144 0.56 -25.36 -23.75
C HIS A 144 -0.95 -25.09 -23.59
N ILE A 145 -1.32 -23.80 -23.53
CA ILE A 145 -2.70 -23.35 -23.28
C ILE A 145 -3.71 -23.91 -24.28
N ASP A 146 -3.30 -24.26 -25.50
CA ASP A 146 -4.16 -24.93 -26.48
C ASP A 146 -4.68 -26.29 -26.02
N ASN A 147 -4.16 -26.83 -24.92
CA ASN A 147 -4.62 -28.09 -24.33
C ASN A 147 -5.66 -27.89 -23.20
N PHE A 148 -6.11 -26.66 -22.93
CA PHE A 148 -7.28 -26.49 -22.08
C PHE A 148 -8.46 -27.24 -22.69
N ASP A 149 -9.26 -27.87 -21.83
CA ASP A 149 -10.43 -28.70 -22.22
C ASP A 149 -10.09 -29.98 -23.03
N LYS A 150 -8.82 -30.41 -23.04
CA LYS A 150 -8.37 -31.66 -23.65
C LYS A 150 -7.86 -32.65 -22.61
N ASP A 151 -7.77 -33.92 -23.04
CA ASP A 151 -7.10 -34.95 -22.25
C ASP A 151 -5.56 -34.81 -22.35
N CYS A 152 -4.87 -35.25 -21.32
CA CYS A 152 -3.42 -35.24 -21.25
C CYS A 152 -2.78 -36.02 -22.42
N PRO A 153 -1.92 -35.39 -23.23
CA PRO A 153 -1.25 -36.06 -24.34
C PRO A 153 -0.38 -37.24 -23.88
N GLY A 154 0.10 -37.24 -22.63
CA GLY A 154 0.97 -38.29 -22.11
C GLY A 154 0.23 -39.49 -21.53
N CYS A 155 -0.94 -39.32 -20.91
CA CYS A 155 -1.61 -40.41 -20.20
C CYS A 155 -3.11 -40.52 -20.46
N GLY A 156 -3.71 -39.68 -21.31
CA GLY A 156 -5.12 -39.71 -21.66
C GLY A 156 -6.10 -39.39 -20.53
N LYS A 157 -5.63 -38.77 -19.42
CA LYS A 157 -6.46 -38.35 -18.30
C LYS A 157 -6.86 -36.89 -18.49
N PRO A 158 -8.00 -36.41 -17.93
CA PRO A 158 -8.39 -35.03 -17.98
C PRO A 158 -7.31 -34.11 -17.40
N LEU A 159 -7.06 -33.00 -18.09
CA LEU A 159 -6.19 -31.94 -17.58
C LEU A 159 -6.94 -31.03 -16.61
N GLY A 160 -6.28 -30.66 -15.53
CA GLY A 160 -6.70 -29.58 -14.66
C GLY A 160 -6.04 -28.27 -15.05
N SER A 161 -6.17 -27.26 -14.19
CA SER A 161 -5.46 -25.98 -14.29
C SER A 161 -4.54 -25.78 -13.10
N ARG A 162 -3.34 -25.24 -13.34
CA ARG A 162 -2.39 -24.83 -12.31
C ARG A 162 -1.80 -23.47 -12.66
N SER A 163 -1.54 -22.65 -11.64
CA SER A 163 -0.74 -21.46 -11.82
C SER A 163 0.70 -21.84 -12.14
N ALA A 164 1.24 -21.35 -13.24
CA ALA A 164 2.57 -21.64 -13.74
C ALA A 164 3.26 -20.34 -14.18
N LYS A 165 4.60 -20.31 -14.10
CA LYS A 165 5.38 -19.18 -14.61
C LYS A 165 4.99 -18.89 -16.07
N MET A 166 4.73 -17.61 -16.36
CA MET A 166 4.48 -17.18 -17.74
C MET A 166 5.68 -17.52 -18.63
N SER A 167 5.42 -18.23 -19.72
CA SER A 167 6.43 -18.60 -20.68
C SER A 167 5.87 -18.74 -22.10
N LYS A 168 6.71 -18.46 -23.10
CA LYS A 168 6.33 -18.65 -24.50
C LYS A 168 6.01 -20.10 -24.83
N SER A 169 6.72 -21.05 -24.20
CA SER A 169 6.52 -22.49 -24.41
C SER A 169 5.17 -22.99 -23.90
N LEU A 170 4.63 -22.41 -22.85
CA LEU A 170 3.28 -22.71 -22.33
C LEU A 170 2.20 -21.89 -23.02
N GLY A 171 2.57 -20.81 -23.74
CA GLY A 171 1.62 -19.89 -24.37
C GLY A 171 0.77 -19.07 -23.41
N ASN A 172 1.05 -19.15 -22.11
CA ASN A 172 0.29 -18.48 -21.03
C ASN A 172 0.76 -17.05 -20.75
N THR A 173 1.49 -16.45 -21.67
CA THR A 173 1.95 -15.06 -21.54
C THR A 173 0.84 -14.08 -21.88
N VAL A 174 0.73 -13.00 -21.11
CA VAL A 174 -0.17 -11.89 -21.39
C VAL A 174 0.66 -10.76 -22.01
N ALA A 175 0.28 -10.32 -23.21
CA ALA A 175 0.96 -9.23 -23.89
C ALA A 175 0.59 -7.88 -23.26
N PRO A 176 1.55 -7.11 -22.71
CA PRO A 176 1.25 -5.81 -22.11
C PRO A 176 0.53 -4.84 -23.05
N GLY A 177 0.88 -4.86 -24.36
CA GLY A 177 0.26 -4.00 -25.37
C GLY A 177 -1.24 -4.17 -25.48
N GLU A 178 -1.74 -5.40 -25.54
CA GLU A 178 -3.17 -5.70 -25.58
C GLU A 178 -3.92 -5.20 -24.33
N MET A 179 -3.29 -5.31 -23.17
CA MET A 179 -3.86 -4.83 -21.93
C MET A 179 -3.89 -3.28 -21.89
N VAL A 180 -2.85 -2.64 -22.38
CA VAL A 180 -2.77 -1.18 -22.48
C VAL A 180 -3.82 -0.65 -23.46
N GLU A 181 -4.01 -1.29 -24.61
CA GLU A 181 -5.08 -0.92 -25.57
C GLU A 181 -6.47 -1.03 -24.95
N LYS A 182 -6.70 -2.09 -24.15
CA LYS A 182 -8.02 -2.38 -23.57
C LYS A 182 -8.33 -1.56 -22.33
N PHE A 183 -7.36 -1.32 -21.46
CA PHE A 183 -7.58 -0.77 -20.12
C PHE A 183 -6.80 0.52 -19.83
N GLY A 184 -5.88 0.91 -20.70
CA GLY A 184 -4.94 2.02 -20.49
C GLY A 184 -3.71 1.63 -19.67
N ALA A 185 -2.60 2.33 -19.92
CA ALA A 185 -1.32 2.06 -19.26
C ALA A 185 -1.39 2.21 -17.74
N ASP A 186 -2.07 3.23 -17.24
CA ASP A 186 -2.19 3.49 -15.81
C ASP A 186 -2.92 2.37 -15.06
N THR A 187 -3.93 1.75 -15.68
CA THR A 187 -4.60 0.57 -15.10
C THR A 187 -3.66 -0.61 -14.98
N VAL A 188 -2.87 -0.90 -16.02
CA VAL A 188 -1.92 -2.02 -16.02
C VAL A 188 -0.83 -1.80 -14.97
N ARG A 189 -0.30 -0.57 -14.89
CA ARG A 189 0.69 -0.18 -13.87
C ARG A 189 0.13 -0.34 -12.46
N LEU A 190 -1.07 0.19 -12.22
CA LEU A 190 -1.75 0.07 -10.92
C LEU A 190 -1.95 -1.39 -10.52
N PHE A 191 -2.41 -2.25 -11.45
CA PHE A 191 -2.59 -3.67 -11.21
C PHE A 191 -1.28 -4.36 -10.79
N ILE A 192 -0.19 -4.10 -11.49
CA ILE A 192 1.12 -4.71 -11.19
C ILE A 192 1.65 -4.25 -9.83
N LEU A 193 1.59 -2.94 -9.55
CA LEU A 193 2.12 -2.38 -8.30
C LEU A 193 1.28 -2.69 -7.07
N PHE A 194 -0.02 -2.92 -7.26
CA PHE A 194 -0.95 -3.24 -6.16
C PHE A 194 -1.10 -4.74 -5.92
N GLY A 195 -0.94 -5.59 -6.95
CA GLY A 195 -1.25 -7.01 -6.91
C GLY A 195 -0.45 -7.80 -5.87
N ALA A 196 0.84 -7.49 -5.72
CA ALA A 196 1.71 -8.11 -4.72
C ALA A 196 2.85 -7.17 -4.34
N ASN A 197 3.54 -7.47 -3.23
CA ASN A 197 4.83 -6.84 -2.96
C ASN A 197 5.83 -7.27 -4.05
N PRO A 198 6.81 -6.42 -4.41
CA PRO A 198 7.74 -6.71 -5.49
C PRO A 198 8.42 -8.06 -5.40
N GLU A 199 8.78 -8.51 -4.19
CA GLU A 199 9.48 -9.77 -3.94
C GLU A 199 8.56 -11.00 -3.97
N ALA A 200 7.25 -10.80 -3.88
CA ALA A 200 6.27 -11.88 -3.89
C ALA A 200 5.87 -12.25 -5.32
N GLY A 201 5.65 -13.53 -5.57
CA GLY A 201 5.03 -13.97 -6.80
C GLY A 201 3.56 -13.53 -6.87
N MET A 202 3.07 -13.30 -8.09
CA MET A 202 1.70 -12.87 -8.35
C MET A 202 1.07 -13.72 -9.45
N ASP A 203 -0.21 -14.06 -9.26
CA ASP A 203 -1.01 -14.70 -10.30
C ASP A 203 -1.76 -13.65 -11.12
N TRP A 204 -1.69 -13.76 -12.44
CA TRP A 204 -2.47 -12.94 -13.35
C TRP A 204 -3.97 -13.22 -13.21
N SER A 205 -4.76 -12.16 -13.16
CA SER A 205 -6.22 -12.26 -13.11
C SER A 205 -6.86 -11.10 -13.87
N ASP A 206 -7.60 -11.41 -14.94
CA ASP A 206 -8.35 -10.41 -15.71
C ASP A 206 -9.39 -9.69 -14.84
N ASN A 207 -9.99 -10.38 -13.89
CA ASN A 207 -10.92 -9.78 -12.93
C ASN A 207 -10.23 -8.75 -12.04
N ALA A 208 -8.99 -9.03 -11.62
CA ALA A 208 -8.23 -8.08 -10.83
C ALA A 208 -7.80 -6.85 -11.66
N VAL A 209 -7.43 -7.04 -12.94
CA VAL A 209 -7.19 -5.91 -13.87
C VAL A 209 -8.44 -5.05 -14.01
N LEU A 210 -9.61 -5.67 -14.23
CA LEU A 210 -10.88 -4.96 -14.32
C LEU A 210 -11.25 -4.21 -13.03
N ALA A 211 -10.96 -4.79 -11.86
CA ALA A 211 -11.18 -4.12 -10.57
C ALA A 211 -10.29 -2.88 -10.44
N ASN A 212 -9.02 -2.97 -10.83
CA ASN A 212 -8.12 -1.82 -10.84
C ASN A 212 -8.54 -0.77 -11.89
N HIS A 213 -9.07 -1.18 -13.04
CA HIS A 213 -9.64 -0.24 -14.01
C HIS A 213 -10.81 0.57 -13.42
N LYS A 214 -11.72 -0.09 -12.71
CA LYS A 214 -12.82 0.59 -12.00
C LYS A 214 -12.29 1.55 -10.93
N GLN A 215 -11.21 1.19 -10.25
CA GLN A 215 -10.56 2.06 -9.26
C GLN A 215 -10.00 3.34 -9.92
N VAL A 216 -9.33 3.19 -11.05
CA VAL A 216 -8.84 4.32 -11.86
C VAL A 216 -9.99 5.24 -12.28
N LEU A 217 -11.08 4.69 -12.81
CA LEU A 217 -12.26 5.47 -13.19
C LEU A 217 -12.90 6.18 -12.00
N ALA A 218 -12.93 5.55 -10.83
CA ALA A 218 -13.46 6.16 -9.61
C ALA A 218 -12.59 7.33 -9.11
N ILE A 219 -11.26 7.27 -9.28
CA ILE A 219 -10.35 8.38 -8.98
C ILE A 219 -10.61 9.55 -9.95
N ILE A 220 -10.74 9.25 -11.25
CA ILE A 220 -11.06 10.26 -12.26
C ILE A 220 -12.37 10.99 -11.91
N ASP A 221 -13.40 10.25 -11.58
CA ASP A 221 -14.70 10.80 -11.19
C ASP A 221 -14.60 11.63 -9.89
N ALA A 222 -13.87 11.15 -8.91
CA ALA A 222 -13.63 11.85 -7.65
C ALA A 222 -12.97 13.22 -7.86
N ILE A 223 -11.91 13.29 -8.66
CA ILE A 223 -11.22 14.55 -8.92
C ILE A 223 -12.09 15.47 -9.77
N ASN A 224 -12.74 14.97 -10.81
CA ASN A 224 -13.69 15.76 -11.62
C ASN A 224 -14.81 16.35 -10.76
N THR A 225 -15.41 15.55 -9.88
CA THR A 225 -16.43 16.03 -8.93
C THR A 225 -15.88 17.14 -8.05
N GLY A 226 -14.71 16.94 -7.49
CA GLY A 226 -14.09 17.89 -6.56
C GLY A 226 -13.71 19.22 -7.20
N LEU A 227 -13.32 19.23 -8.48
CA LEU A 227 -13.01 20.46 -9.22
C LEU A 227 -14.24 21.34 -9.46
N HIS A 228 -15.47 20.82 -9.30
CA HIS A 228 -16.73 21.52 -9.54
C HIS A 228 -17.52 21.77 -8.25
N LEU A 229 -16.96 21.53 -7.06
CA LEU A 229 -17.62 21.83 -5.79
C LEU A 229 -17.80 23.34 -5.60
N GLY A 230 -18.88 23.69 -4.90
CA GLY A 230 -19.15 25.05 -4.44
C GLY A 230 -18.33 25.45 -3.21
N GLU A 231 -18.65 26.60 -2.62
CA GLU A 231 -18.03 27.02 -1.36
C GLU A 231 -19.03 26.81 -0.20
N SER A 232 -19.02 25.65 0.39
CA SER A 232 -19.87 25.28 1.53
C SER A 232 -19.01 24.69 2.65
N PRO A 233 -18.39 25.55 3.49
CA PRO A 233 -17.54 25.07 4.59
C PRO A 233 -18.32 24.21 5.58
N SER A 234 -17.68 23.14 6.07
CA SER A 234 -18.24 22.23 7.04
C SER A 234 -17.13 21.63 7.94
N GLU A 235 -17.49 21.08 9.09
CA GLU A 235 -16.51 20.48 10.02
C GLU A 235 -15.74 19.31 9.39
N ILE A 236 -16.37 18.60 8.45
CA ILE A 236 -15.72 17.48 7.77
C ILE A 236 -14.56 17.89 6.87
N ASP A 237 -14.45 19.17 6.52
CA ASP A 237 -13.33 19.75 5.78
C ASP A 237 -12.01 19.53 6.54
N ASN A 238 -12.01 19.87 7.83
CA ASN A 238 -10.83 19.70 8.69
C ASN A 238 -10.44 18.22 8.83
N TRP A 239 -11.44 17.31 8.85
CA TRP A 239 -11.17 15.89 8.88
C TRP A 239 -10.48 15.40 7.59
N LEU A 240 -10.94 15.82 6.41
CA LEU A 240 -10.30 15.42 5.16
C LEU A 240 -8.84 15.89 5.10
N LEU A 241 -8.57 17.12 5.54
CA LEU A 241 -7.21 17.67 5.57
C LEU A 241 -6.34 16.98 6.63
N ALA A 242 -6.89 16.60 7.78
CA ALA A 242 -6.20 15.78 8.79
C ALA A 242 -5.86 14.38 8.24
N ARG A 243 -6.78 13.76 7.49
CA ARG A 243 -6.53 12.49 6.77
C ARG A 243 -5.42 12.64 5.74
N LEU A 244 -5.46 13.72 4.94
CA LEU A 244 -4.42 14.02 3.97
C LEU A 244 -3.03 14.05 4.65
N ARG A 245 -2.88 14.82 5.73
CA ARG A 245 -1.60 14.92 6.46
C ARG A 245 -1.13 13.55 6.98
N THR A 246 -2.03 12.77 7.54
CA THR A 246 -1.74 11.41 8.02
C THR A 246 -1.29 10.49 6.89
N HIS A 247 -2.04 10.46 5.80
CA HIS A 247 -1.72 9.64 4.63
C HIS A 247 -0.43 10.07 3.94
N HIS A 248 -0.17 11.37 3.87
CA HIS A 248 1.04 11.88 3.27
C HIS A 248 2.31 11.38 3.99
N VAL A 249 2.31 11.41 5.33
CA VAL A 249 3.43 10.90 6.13
C VAL A 249 3.60 9.39 5.92
N ALA A 250 2.52 8.62 5.98
CA ALA A 250 2.56 7.17 5.79
C ALA A 250 2.99 6.79 4.37
N TRP A 251 2.44 7.47 3.35
CA TRP A 251 2.78 7.25 1.95
C TRP A 251 4.26 7.53 1.70
N ARG A 252 4.80 8.64 2.22
CA ARG A 252 6.21 8.97 2.06
C ARG A 252 7.11 7.92 2.69
N ALA A 253 6.81 7.50 3.92
CA ALA A 253 7.55 6.44 4.60
C ALA A 253 7.52 5.11 3.81
N ALA A 254 6.37 4.75 3.22
CA ALA A 254 6.23 3.57 2.38
C ALA A 254 7.07 3.68 1.10
N MET A 255 7.03 4.85 0.43
CA MET A 255 7.82 5.08 -0.79
C MET A 255 9.33 5.07 -0.52
N ASP A 256 9.78 5.71 0.55
CA ASP A 256 11.19 5.73 0.98
C ASP A 256 11.69 4.31 1.34
N ALA A 257 10.82 3.47 1.88
CA ALA A 257 11.11 2.06 2.19
C ALA A 257 10.95 1.11 0.98
N VAL A 258 10.62 1.63 -0.22
CA VAL A 258 10.29 0.83 -1.42
C VAL A 258 9.11 -0.14 -1.19
N SER A 259 8.25 0.13 -0.20
CA SER A 259 6.99 -0.59 0.04
C SER A 259 5.92 -0.14 -0.95
N LEU A 260 6.14 -0.43 -2.25
CA LEU A 260 5.35 0.15 -3.35
C LEU A 260 3.86 -0.17 -3.23
N ARG A 261 3.51 -1.40 -2.86
CA ARG A 261 2.11 -1.81 -2.67
C ARG A 261 1.43 -1.00 -1.58
N GLU A 262 2.10 -0.72 -0.48
CA GLU A 262 1.58 0.10 0.62
C GLU A 262 1.38 1.56 0.18
N GLY A 263 2.37 2.14 -0.50
CA GLY A 263 2.24 3.49 -1.06
C GLY A 263 1.06 3.62 -2.03
N VAL A 264 0.86 2.62 -2.89
CA VAL A 264 -0.29 2.55 -3.81
C VAL A 264 -1.60 2.35 -3.06
N MET A 265 -1.64 1.50 -2.02
CA MET A 265 -2.82 1.32 -1.18
C MET A 265 -3.28 2.66 -0.60
N ILE A 266 -2.36 3.42 -0.03
CA ILE A 266 -2.66 4.73 0.56
C ILE A 266 -3.18 5.69 -0.51
N SER A 267 -2.43 5.90 -1.60
CA SER A 267 -2.73 6.93 -2.59
C SER A 267 -3.96 6.64 -3.44
N HIS A 268 -4.23 5.37 -3.79
CA HIS A 268 -5.29 5.00 -4.73
C HIS A 268 -6.56 4.46 -4.06
N PHE A 269 -6.44 3.87 -2.87
CA PHE A 269 -7.59 3.22 -2.23
C PHE A 269 -8.05 3.96 -0.97
N GLU A 270 -7.15 4.23 -0.04
CA GLU A 270 -7.51 4.86 1.23
C GLU A 270 -7.90 6.33 1.03
N MET A 271 -7.13 7.10 0.26
CA MET A 271 -7.44 8.48 -0.07
C MET A 271 -8.77 8.62 -0.82
N LEU A 272 -9.05 7.71 -1.77
CA LEU A 272 -10.35 7.69 -2.46
C LEU A 272 -11.49 7.34 -1.50
N ALA A 273 -11.29 6.38 -0.61
CA ALA A 273 -12.32 6.03 0.38
C ALA A 273 -12.61 7.19 1.34
N ASP A 274 -11.59 7.94 1.74
CA ASP A 274 -11.76 9.13 2.58
C ASP A 274 -12.44 10.27 1.81
N TRP A 275 -12.09 10.48 0.55
CA TRP A 275 -12.82 11.42 -0.33
C TRP A 275 -14.30 11.06 -0.45
N GLN A 276 -14.62 9.79 -0.70
CA GLN A 276 -16.00 9.31 -0.78
C GLN A 276 -16.75 9.47 0.55
N TRP A 277 -16.06 9.29 1.67
CA TRP A 277 -16.62 9.54 2.99
C TRP A 277 -16.89 11.02 3.21
N TYR A 278 -15.96 11.90 2.85
CA TYR A 278 -16.11 13.34 2.89
C TYR A 278 -17.39 13.79 2.19
N LEU A 279 -17.60 13.35 0.94
CA LEU A 279 -18.80 13.67 0.19
C LEU A 279 -20.08 13.15 0.86
N ARG A 280 -20.06 11.91 1.37
CA ARG A 280 -21.21 11.34 2.10
C ARG A 280 -21.55 12.11 3.37
N ARG A 281 -20.57 12.69 4.02
CA ARG A 281 -20.73 13.56 5.19
C ARG A 281 -21.22 14.96 4.86
N GLY A 282 -21.47 15.23 3.58
CA GLY A 282 -21.93 16.54 3.11
C GLY A 282 -20.81 17.52 2.80
N GLY A 283 -19.55 17.04 2.71
CA GLY A 283 -18.41 17.84 2.28
C GLY A 283 -18.62 18.35 0.86
N ALA A 284 -18.55 19.67 0.67
CA ALA A 284 -18.79 20.31 -0.62
C ALA A 284 -18.04 21.64 -0.74
N ASN A 285 -16.81 21.72 -0.23
CA ASN A 285 -16.06 22.97 -0.12
C ASN A 285 -14.90 23.03 -1.11
N ALA A 286 -14.98 23.93 -2.08
CA ALA A 286 -13.93 24.17 -3.07
C ALA A 286 -12.63 24.67 -2.44
N ALA A 287 -12.66 25.38 -1.31
CA ALA A 287 -11.45 25.79 -0.61
C ALA A 287 -10.67 24.56 -0.11
N THR A 288 -11.36 23.57 0.44
CA THR A 288 -10.77 22.28 0.88
C THR A 288 -10.15 21.51 -0.29
N THR A 289 -10.83 21.46 -1.44
CA THR A 289 -10.30 20.75 -2.62
C THR A 289 -9.07 21.44 -3.21
N ARG A 290 -9.02 22.79 -3.18
CA ARG A 290 -7.82 23.55 -3.58
C ARG A 290 -6.58 23.26 -2.71
N GLU A 291 -6.78 22.84 -1.45
CA GLU A 291 -5.69 22.39 -0.59
C GLU A 291 -5.42 20.89 -0.76
N PHE A 292 -6.45 20.07 -0.92
CA PHE A 292 -6.35 18.61 -0.93
C PHE A 292 -5.74 18.06 -2.22
N PHE A 293 -6.19 18.50 -3.40
CA PHE A 293 -5.76 17.90 -4.67
C PHE A 293 -4.31 18.17 -5.06
N PRO A 294 -3.70 19.36 -4.79
CA PRO A 294 -2.28 19.56 -5.07
C PRO A 294 -1.34 18.64 -4.30
N HIS A 295 -1.83 18.00 -3.25
CA HIS A 295 -1.09 16.98 -2.51
C HIS A 295 -1.48 15.56 -2.90
N TRP A 296 -2.77 15.28 -3.14
CA TRP A 296 -3.20 13.93 -3.50
C TRP A 296 -2.79 13.52 -4.91
N ILE A 297 -2.96 14.40 -5.91
CA ILE A 297 -2.63 14.09 -7.30
C ILE A 297 -1.15 13.67 -7.48
N PRO A 298 -0.16 14.37 -6.90
CA PRO A 298 1.22 13.92 -6.97
C PRO A 298 1.48 12.53 -6.37
N MET A 299 0.74 12.15 -5.32
CA MET A 299 0.87 10.81 -4.73
C MET A 299 0.37 9.68 -5.66
N LEU A 300 -0.46 10.00 -6.66
CA LEU A 300 -0.92 9.05 -7.68
C LEU A 300 0.15 8.77 -8.74
N ALA A 301 1.02 9.73 -9.02
CA ALA A 301 1.94 9.70 -10.16
C ALA A 301 2.85 8.47 -10.24
N PRO A 302 3.39 7.90 -9.14
CA PRO A 302 4.23 6.70 -9.24
C PRO A 302 3.53 5.50 -9.89
N ALA A 303 2.23 5.34 -9.69
CA ALA A 303 1.45 4.24 -10.28
C ALA A 303 0.67 4.67 -11.53
N THR A 304 0.02 5.84 -11.50
CA THR A 304 -0.87 6.33 -12.57
C THR A 304 -0.41 7.70 -13.10
N PRO A 305 0.77 7.76 -13.77
CA PRO A 305 1.40 9.02 -14.15
C PRO A 305 0.59 9.83 -15.16
N HIS A 306 -0.10 9.18 -16.10
CA HIS A 306 -0.84 9.90 -17.15
C HIS A 306 -2.06 10.62 -16.58
N ILE A 307 -2.80 9.96 -15.70
CA ILE A 307 -3.96 10.55 -15.02
C ILE A 307 -3.50 11.66 -14.08
N ALA A 308 -2.43 11.43 -13.32
CA ALA A 308 -1.88 12.42 -12.41
C ALA A 308 -1.43 13.69 -13.16
N GLU A 309 -0.74 13.55 -14.28
CA GLU A 309 -0.31 14.67 -15.12
C GLU A 309 -1.50 15.43 -15.72
N GLU A 310 -2.49 14.73 -16.26
CA GLU A 310 -3.70 15.35 -16.82
C GLU A 310 -4.44 16.21 -15.78
N PHE A 311 -4.63 15.69 -14.57
CA PHE A 311 -5.29 16.47 -13.52
C PHE A 311 -4.40 17.57 -12.92
N TRP A 312 -3.09 17.37 -12.90
CA TRP A 312 -2.14 18.40 -12.49
C TRP A 312 -2.25 19.65 -13.37
N GLN A 313 -2.30 19.47 -14.69
CA GLN A 313 -2.50 20.55 -15.63
C GLN A 313 -3.88 21.21 -15.47
N ARG A 314 -4.92 20.44 -15.14
CA ARG A 314 -6.27 20.99 -14.87
C ARG A 314 -6.35 21.82 -13.58
N LEU A 315 -5.42 21.63 -12.64
CA LEU A 315 -5.28 22.53 -11.50
C LEU A 315 -4.72 23.90 -11.88
N GLY A 316 -4.23 24.07 -13.11
CA GLY A 316 -3.63 25.30 -13.61
C GLY A 316 -2.11 25.35 -13.45
N GLU A 317 -1.48 24.24 -13.21
CA GLU A 317 -0.02 24.14 -13.06
C GLU A 317 0.66 24.11 -14.43
N ASP A 318 1.57 25.05 -14.66
CA ASP A 318 2.27 25.21 -15.95
C ASP A 318 3.45 24.21 -16.14
N LYS A 319 3.97 23.65 -15.05
CA LYS A 319 5.08 22.71 -15.08
C LYS A 319 4.57 21.28 -15.05
N LEU A 320 5.32 20.38 -15.68
CA LEU A 320 5.07 18.95 -15.58
C LEU A 320 5.13 18.48 -14.12
N LEU A 321 4.25 17.59 -13.76
CA LEU A 321 4.17 17.03 -12.41
C LEU A 321 5.51 16.41 -11.96
N VAL A 322 6.26 15.78 -12.87
CA VAL A 322 7.59 15.21 -12.58
C VAL A 322 8.60 16.25 -12.09
N GLN A 323 8.37 17.53 -12.35
CA GLN A 323 9.23 18.64 -11.88
C GLN A 323 8.78 19.20 -10.53
N PHE A 324 7.65 18.72 -10.01
CA PHE A 324 7.10 19.18 -8.74
C PHE A 324 7.72 18.41 -7.58
N VAL A 325 8.25 19.14 -6.62
CA VAL A 325 8.73 18.58 -5.37
C VAL A 325 7.57 18.56 -4.36
N ILE A 326 7.09 17.38 -4.04
CA ILE A 326 5.99 17.21 -3.09
C ILE A 326 6.45 17.75 -1.72
N PRO A 327 5.82 18.81 -1.19
CA PRO A 327 6.22 19.39 0.10
C PRO A 327 5.88 18.42 1.23
N ASN A 328 6.63 18.52 2.33
CA ASN A 328 6.31 17.74 3.52
C ASN A 328 5.07 18.30 4.20
N LEU A 329 4.10 17.43 4.48
CA LEU A 329 2.98 17.71 5.36
C LEU A 329 3.22 17.05 6.71
N ALA A 330 3.05 17.82 7.80
CA ALA A 330 3.09 17.28 9.14
C ALA A 330 1.69 17.31 9.77
N PRO A 331 1.31 16.29 10.55
CA PRO A 331 0.08 16.33 11.34
C PRO A 331 0.07 17.52 12.31
N LEU A 332 -1.10 18.09 12.52
CA LEU A 332 -1.34 19.14 13.50
C LEU A 332 -1.75 18.51 14.85
N GLU A 333 -1.61 19.23 15.93
CA GLU A 333 -1.99 18.73 17.27
C GLU A 333 -3.48 18.41 17.35
N GLU A 334 -4.32 19.24 16.77
CA GLU A 334 -5.78 19.06 16.70
C GLU A 334 -6.23 17.89 15.83
N ASP A 335 -5.42 17.45 14.87
CA ASP A 335 -5.78 16.35 13.97
C ASP A 335 -6.13 15.08 14.74
N SER A 336 -5.46 14.81 15.85
CA SER A 336 -5.67 13.60 16.65
C SER A 336 -7.11 13.48 17.16
N VAL A 337 -7.69 14.59 17.62
CA VAL A 337 -9.06 14.64 18.12
C VAL A 337 -10.06 14.59 16.97
N ILE A 338 -9.81 15.33 15.88
CA ILE A 338 -10.66 15.36 14.69
C ILE A 338 -10.78 13.96 14.08
N LEU A 339 -9.66 13.26 13.92
CA LEU A 339 -9.62 11.90 13.39
C LEU A 339 -10.32 10.91 14.32
N ALA A 340 -10.14 11.07 15.62
CA ALA A 340 -10.73 10.20 16.61
C ALA A 340 -12.26 10.35 16.66
N LEU A 341 -12.80 11.57 16.57
CA LEU A 341 -14.25 11.83 16.51
C LEU A 341 -14.91 11.13 15.32
N GLU A 342 -14.32 11.24 14.15
CA GLU A 342 -14.90 10.62 12.95
C GLU A 342 -14.71 9.09 12.95
N SER A 343 -13.63 8.56 13.54
CA SER A 343 -13.46 7.12 13.78
C SER A 343 -14.56 6.59 14.72
N TYR A 344 -14.81 7.30 15.81
CA TYR A 344 -15.87 6.96 16.75
C TYR A 344 -17.26 6.94 16.08
N LEU A 345 -17.54 7.95 15.22
CA LEU A 345 -18.79 7.99 14.47
C LEU A 345 -18.97 6.76 13.57
N ARG A 346 -17.92 6.36 12.86
CA ARG A 346 -17.93 5.16 12.00
C ARG A 346 -18.16 3.89 12.82
N GLU A 347 -17.42 3.72 13.91
CA GLU A 347 -17.57 2.58 14.83
C GLU A 347 -18.97 2.52 15.43
N PHE A 348 -19.53 3.68 15.80
CA PHE A 348 -20.90 3.78 16.30
C PHE A 348 -21.94 3.35 15.25
N ILE A 349 -21.81 3.85 14.01
CA ILE A 349 -22.70 3.48 12.90
C ILE A 349 -22.66 1.96 12.64
N ASP A 350 -21.49 1.36 12.64
CA ASP A 350 -21.35 -0.09 12.42
C ASP A 350 -21.96 -0.89 13.58
N SER A 351 -21.75 -0.44 14.81
CA SER A 351 -22.39 -1.03 16.00
C SER A 351 -23.91 -0.92 15.94
N ALA A 352 -24.42 0.25 15.57
CA ALA A 352 -25.86 0.48 15.44
C ALA A 352 -26.47 -0.40 14.33
N ARG A 353 -25.82 -0.56 13.19
CA ARG A 353 -26.27 -1.47 12.12
C ARG A 353 -26.34 -2.93 12.57
N ASN A 354 -25.34 -3.38 13.33
CA ASN A 354 -25.31 -4.73 13.86
C ASN A 354 -26.46 -4.97 14.84
N VAL A 355 -26.70 -4.02 15.77
CA VAL A 355 -27.80 -4.10 16.73
C VAL A 355 -29.15 -4.01 16.02
N LYS A 356 -29.30 -3.14 15.01
CA LYS A 356 -30.53 -3.06 14.18
C LYS A 356 -30.83 -4.39 13.52
N GLY A 357 -29.85 -5.01 12.85
CA GLY A 357 -30.03 -6.31 12.22
C GLY A 357 -30.39 -7.44 13.17
N LEU A 358 -29.98 -7.33 14.45
CA LEU A 358 -30.45 -8.25 15.52
C LEU A 358 -31.88 -7.94 15.95
N ALA A 359 -32.24 -6.66 16.13
CA ALA A 359 -33.57 -6.25 16.50
C ALA A 359 -34.62 -6.67 15.45
N GLU A 360 -34.34 -6.44 14.17
CA GLU A 360 -35.21 -6.83 13.04
C GLU A 360 -35.48 -8.34 12.96
N ARG A 361 -34.59 -9.18 13.47
CA ARG A 361 -34.81 -10.65 13.53
C ARG A 361 -35.78 -11.08 14.64
N HIS A 362 -35.99 -10.22 15.63
CA HIS A 362 -36.77 -10.53 16.83
C HIS A 362 -38.03 -9.69 16.96
N THR A 363 -38.30 -8.77 16.04
CA THR A 363 -39.46 -7.87 16.06
C THR A 363 -40.31 -8.11 14.81
N GLU A 364 -41.63 -8.28 15.03
CA GLU A 364 -42.60 -8.27 13.91
C GLU A 364 -42.88 -6.81 13.50
N GLY A 365 -42.13 -6.30 12.53
CA GLY A 365 -42.28 -4.95 12.00
C GLY A 365 -40.95 -4.24 11.76
N ALA A 366 -41.00 -3.10 11.05
CA ALA A 366 -39.84 -2.29 10.80
C ALA A 366 -39.44 -1.53 12.07
N VAL A 367 -38.17 -1.58 12.44
CA VAL A 367 -37.61 -0.72 13.52
C VAL A 367 -37.38 0.67 12.97
N THR A 368 -38.01 1.68 13.58
CA THR A 368 -38.01 3.04 13.05
C THR A 368 -37.19 4.02 13.88
N LYS A 369 -36.91 3.68 15.13
CA LYS A 369 -36.24 4.59 16.08
C LYS A 369 -35.09 3.92 16.80
N CYS A 370 -33.98 4.62 16.91
CA CYS A 370 -32.81 4.22 17.68
C CYS A 370 -32.69 5.04 18.96
N ILE A 371 -32.65 4.37 20.09
CA ILE A 371 -32.41 4.98 21.41
C ILE A 371 -31.01 4.63 21.88
N VAL A 372 -30.23 5.62 22.24
CA VAL A 372 -28.85 5.49 22.66
C VAL A 372 -28.68 5.99 24.08
N GLN A 373 -28.13 5.13 24.94
CA GLN A 373 -27.74 5.49 26.28
C GLN A 373 -26.23 5.64 26.36
N THR A 374 -25.71 6.84 26.60
CA THR A 374 -24.29 7.10 26.73
C THR A 374 -23.80 6.92 28.17
N ALA A 375 -22.49 6.84 28.37
CA ALA A 375 -21.93 6.61 29.70
C ALA A 375 -22.33 7.73 30.69
N ALA A 376 -22.63 7.36 31.95
CA ALA A 376 -22.80 8.34 33.00
C ALA A 376 -21.49 9.15 33.23
N SER A 377 -21.63 10.42 33.60
CA SER A 377 -20.47 11.34 33.79
C SER A 377 -19.44 10.79 34.78
N TRP A 378 -19.88 10.09 35.86
CA TRP A 378 -18.97 9.47 36.80
C TRP A 378 -18.09 8.35 36.19
N LYS A 379 -18.61 7.62 35.18
CA LYS A 379 -17.83 6.60 34.45
C LYS A 379 -16.74 7.24 33.59
N ILE A 380 -17.07 8.39 32.96
CA ILE A 380 -16.10 9.19 32.15
C ILE A 380 -15.02 9.74 33.07
N GLU A 381 -15.40 10.32 34.24
CA GLU A 381 -14.46 10.85 35.22
C GLU A 381 -13.45 9.79 35.70
N LEU A 382 -13.93 8.59 36.01
CA LEU A 382 -13.05 7.48 36.38
C LEU A 382 -12.10 7.08 35.25
N ALA A 383 -12.59 7.04 34.03
CA ALA A 383 -11.77 6.70 32.86
C ALA A 383 -10.69 7.75 32.60
N VAL A 384 -11.02 9.04 32.70
CA VAL A 384 -10.07 10.15 32.59
C VAL A 384 -8.97 10.07 33.65
N ASN A 385 -9.36 9.85 34.93
CA ASN A 385 -8.39 9.71 36.02
C ASN A 385 -7.46 8.50 35.78
N ALA A 386 -8.02 7.35 35.40
CA ALA A 386 -7.24 6.16 35.12
C ALA A 386 -6.25 6.36 33.95
N LEU A 387 -6.66 7.07 32.89
CA LEU A 387 -5.78 7.37 31.72
C LEU A 387 -4.63 8.28 32.14
N LYS A 388 -4.89 9.39 32.84
CA LYS A 388 -3.87 10.31 33.31
C LYS A 388 -2.80 9.61 34.15
N LEU A 389 -3.21 8.72 35.05
CA LEU A 389 -2.27 7.94 35.88
C LEU A 389 -1.49 6.90 35.04
N SER A 390 -2.09 6.33 34.01
CA SER A 390 -1.38 5.36 33.17
C SER A 390 -0.21 5.97 32.42
N ASP A 391 -0.29 7.25 32.06
CA ASP A 391 0.76 7.99 31.39
C ASP A 391 1.92 8.36 32.34
N GLU A 392 1.66 8.40 33.66
CA GLU A 392 2.63 8.69 34.73
C GLU A 392 3.36 7.43 35.27
N ASN A 393 3.22 6.26 34.62
CA ASN A 393 3.75 4.98 35.10
C ASN A 393 3.26 4.59 36.53
N PHE A 394 2.03 4.93 36.85
CA PHE A 394 1.43 4.68 38.16
C PHE A 394 1.20 3.19 38.43
N ASP A 395 1.60 2.70 39.62
CA ASP A 395 1.39 1.31 40.02
C ASP A 395 -0.06 1.07 40.58
N PHE A 396 -0.97 0.81 39.65
CA PHE A 396 -2.37 0.55 39.98
C PHE A 396 -2.60 -0.60 40.99
N LYS A 397 -1.68 -1.57 41.07
CA LYS A 397 -1.83 -2.69 42.02
C LYS A 397 -1.51 -2.29 43.43
N LYS A 398 -0.57 -1.36 43.62
CA LYS A 398 -0.15 -0.94 44.98
C LYS A 398 -0.87 0.30 45.45
N GLN A 399 -1.17 1.24 44.59
CA GLN A 399 -1.64 2.57 44.92
C GLN A 399 -3.06 2.87 44.44
N GLY A 400 -3.59 2.03 43.52
CA GLY A 400 -4.84 2.29 42.80
C GLY A 400 -6.07 2.35 43.71
N GLN A 401 -6.11 1.58 44.79
CA GLN A 401 -7.22 1.59 45.73
C GLN A 401 -7.23 2.87 46.60
N ASP A 402 -6.08 3.28 47.09
CA ASP A 402 -5.95 4.50 47.93
C ASP A 402 -6.26 5.74 47.08
N TYR A 403 -5.79 5.78 45.83
CA TYR A 403 -6.14 6.83 44.92
C TYR A 403 -7.65 6.88 44.63
N LEU A 404 -8.29 5.74 44.35
CA LEU A 404 -9.73 5.68 44.12
C LEU A 404 -10.52 6.25 45.30
N ILE A 405 -10.13 5.88 46.54
CA ILE A 405 -10.77 6.35 47.75
C ILE A 405 -10.62 7.87 47.92
N SER A 406 -9.54 8.45 47.40
CA SER A 406 -9.29 9.91 47.48
C SER A 406 -10.12 10.72 46.46
N LEU A 407 -10.73 10.07 45.47
CA LEU A 407 -11.56 10.76 44.47
C LEU A 407 -12.91 11.19 45.11
N PRO A 408 -13.38 12.43 44.88
CA PRO A 408 -14.67 12.93 45.38
C PRO A 408 -15.86 12.04 45.03
N ILE A 409 -15.81 11.43 43.85
CA ILE A 409 -16.85 10.53 43.33
C ILE A 409 -17.04 9.31 44.20
N PHE A 410 -16.01 8.82 44.89
CA PHE A 410 -16.07 7.67 45.78
C PHE A 410 -16.91 7.90 47.05
N ASN A 411 -17.22 9.18 47.37
CA ASN A 411 -18.09 9.57 48.47
C ASN A 411 -19.58 9.28 48.20
N ASN A 412 -19.96 8.96 46.95
CA ASN A 412 -21.32 8.56 46.63
C ASN A 412 -21.60 7.13 47.15
N GLU A 413 -22.28 7.01 48.27
CA GLU A 413 -22.55 5.73 48.91
C GLU A 413 -23.36 4.75 48.06
N GLN A 414 -24.29 5.26 47.24
CA GLN A 414 -25.13 4.44 46.37
C GLN A 414 -24.34 3.81 45.21
N LEU A 415 -23.36 4.50 44.69
CA LEU A 415 -22.55 4.06 43.53
C LEU A 415 -21.21 3.45 43.92
N ARG A 416 -20.81 3.48 45.20
CA ARG A 416 -19.47 3.08 45.66
C ARG A 416 -19.06 1.67 45.17
N GLY A 417 -19.98 0.73 45.20
CA GLY A 417 -19.73 -0.64 44.74
C GLY A 417 -19.48 -0.71 43.23
N GLU A 418 -20.26 0.02 42.43
CA GLU A 418 -20.11 0.09 40.96
C GLU A 418 -18.83 0.85 40.58
N ILE A 419 -18.53 1.94 41.27
CA ILE A 419 -17.30 2.73 41.09
C ILE A 419 -16.07 1.84 41.33
N PHE A 420 -16.06 1.07 42.42
CA PHE A 420 -14.94 0.17 42.70
C PHE A 420 -14.80 -0.93 41.65
N GLN A 421 -15.89 -1.57 41.24
CA GLN A 421 -15.88 -2.61 40.19
C GLN A 421 -15.39 -2.05 38.87
N LEU A 422 -15.84 -0.84 38.50
CA LEU A 422 -15.43 -0.20 37.26
C LEU A 422 -13.95 0.17 37.28
N TRP A 423 -13.47 0.77 38.38
CA TRP A 423 -12.05 1.10 38.55
C TRP A 423 -11.15 -0.12 38.40
N MET A 424 -11.52 -1.22 39.04
CA MET A 424 -10.79 -2.48 38.93
C MET A 424 -10.81 -3.02 37.48
N ALA A 425 -11.95 -2.90 36.80
CA ALA A 425 -12.06 -3.31 35.40
C ALA A 425 -11.23 -2.42 34.46
N LEU A 426 -11.10 -1.12 34.73
CA LEU A 426 -10.29 -0.19 33.97
C LEU A 426 -8.78 -0.45 34.15
N THR A 427 -8.35 -0.70 35.40
CA THR A 427 -6.93 -0.58 35.78
C THR A 427 -6.21 -1.92 36.02
N THR A 428 -6.89 -2.97 36.46
CA THR A 428 -6.22 -4.21 36.93
C THR A 428 -6.65 -5.49 36.25
N GLY A 429 -7.44 -5.43 35.20
CA GLY A 429 -8.07 -6.57 34.53
C GLY A 429 -7.24 -7.85 34.44
N SER A 430 -7.88 -9.03 34.68
CA SER A 430 -7.24 -10.35 34.50
C SER A 430 -6.65 -10.53 33.09
N LYS A 431 -5.72 -11.50 32.90
CA LYS A 431 -5.08 -11.81 31.58
C LYS A 431 -6.09 -12.01 30.42
N LYS A 432 -7.37 -12.34 30.72
CA LYS A 432 -8.47 -12.44 29.74
C LYS A 432 -9.29 -11.16 29.57
N LYS A 433 -9.23 -10.22 30.55
CA LYS A 433 -9.84 -8.89 30.49
C LYS A 433 -8.76 -7.92 30.93
N ARG A 434 -7.80 -7.60 30.06
CA ARG A 434 -6.89 -6.47 30.26
C ARG A 434 -7.75 -5.25 30.57
N GLY A 435 -7.33 -4.46 31.58
CA GLY A 435 -8.07 -3.24 31.92
C GLY A 435 -8.44 -2.49 30.66
N ARG A 436 -9.69 -2.10 30.50
CA ARG A 436 -10.21 -1.58 29.21
C ARG A 436 -9.39 -0.41 28.69
N ILE A 437 -8.90 0.46 29.56
CA ILE A 437 -8.04 1.60 29.16
C ILE A 437 -6.71 1.17 28.50
N LEU A 438 -6.17 0.01 28.88
CA LEU A 438 -4.95 -0.54 28.28
C LEU A 438 -5.16 -1.13 26.89
N THR A 439 -6.41 -1.38 26.51
CA THR A 439 -6.79 -1.88 25.18
C THR A 439 -7.28 -0.78 24.26
N TRP A 440 -7.50 0.42 24.78
CA TRP A 440 -7.93 1.54 23.96
C TRP A 440 -6.82 1.99 23.01
N THR A 441 -7.21 2.32 21.81
CA THR A 441 -6.34 2.96 20.82
C THR A 441 -5.98 4.37 21.27
N ASN A 442 -4.94 4.95 20.71
CA ASN A 442 -4.59 6.34 20.98
C ASN A 442 -5.74 7.30 20.67
N ASN A 443 -6.51 7.04 19.61
CA ASN A 443 -7.70 7.82 19.26
C ASN A 443 -8.75 7.76 20.37
N GLN A 444 -9.08 6.57 20.87
CA GLN A 444 -10.05 6.41 21.95
C GLN A 444 -9.60 7.11 23.24
N LYS A 445 -8.31 7.02 23.58
CA LYS A 445 -7.75 7.74 24.73
C LYS A 445 -7.86 9.26 24.55
N SER A 446 -7.50 9.78 23.37
CA SER A 446 -7.61 11.20 23.04
C SER A 446 -9.04 11.71 23.18
N LEU A 447 -10.04 10.95 22.73
CA LEU A 447 -11.46 11.33 22.87
C LEU A 447 -11.91 11.44 24.32
N VAL A 448 -11.55 10.47 25.15
CA VAL A 448 -11.92 10.49 26.57
C VAL A 448 -11.23 11.67 27.28
N LEU A 449 -9.96 11.91 26.97
CA LEU A 449 -9.19 13.03 27.54
C LEU A 449 -9.64 14.41 27.05
N SER A 450 -10.19 14.50 25.84
CA SER A 450 -10.74 15.76 25.30
C SER A 450 -12.07 16.17 25.96
N GLY A 451 -12.65 15.31 26.78
CA GLY A 451 -13.92 15.59 27.45
C GLY A 451 -15.13 15.44 26.53
N LEU A 452 -15.08 14.54 25.55
CA LEU A 452 -16.21 14.27 24.64
C LEU A 452 -17.49 13.96 25.40
N ILE A 453 -18.54 14.73 25.13
CA ILE A 453 -19.92 14.46 25.54
C ILE A 453 -20.59 13.64 24.43
N GLU A 454 -20.60 12.30 24.58
CA GLU A 454 -21.08 11.39 23.53
C GLU A 454 -22.52 11.66 23.10
N ALA A 455 -23.41 12.00 24.04
CA ALA A 455 -24.81 12.29 23.74
C ALA A 455 -24.96 13.50 22.81
N ASP A 456 -24.21 14.56 23.09
CA ASP A 456 -24.23 15.79 22.25
C ASP A 456 -23.65 15.50 20.86
N PHE A 457 -22.54 14.75 20.81
CA PHE A 457 -21.92 14.40 19.52
C PHE A 457 -22.82 13.52 18.66
N ILE A 458 -23.49 12.51 19.26
CA ILE A 458 -24.45 11.65 18.54
C ILE A 458 -25.66 12.46 18.10
N THR A 459 -26.16 13.37 18.95
CA THR A 459 -27.30 14.24 18.63
C THR A 459 -26.97 15.19 17.47
N LEU A 460 -25.78 15.79 17.48
CA LEU A 460 -25.30 16.66 16.38
C LEU A 460 -25.25 15.91 15.03
N ASN A 461 -24.89 14.63 15.06
CA ASN A 461 -24.79 13.78 13.88
C ASN A 461 -26.05 12.93 13.62
N SER A 462 -27.15 13.13 14.38
CA SER A 462 -28.31 12.23 14.39
C SER A 462 -28.95 12.01 13.03
N GLN A 463 -29.11 13.08 12.23
CA GLN A 463 -29.71 12.99 10.90
C GLN A 463 -28.85 12.16 9.94
N PHE A 464 -27.53 12.38 9.95
CA PHE A 464 -26.60 11.60 9.14
C PHE A 464 -26.59 10.12 9.53
N ILE A 465 -26.57 9.85 10.84
CA ILE A 465 -26.59 8.49 11.36
C ILE A 465 -27.91 7.81 10.98
N ALA A 466 -29.05 8.46 11.23
CA ALA A 466 -30.38 7.94 10.91
C ALA A 466 -30.50 7.53 9.43
N ASN A 467 -30.13 8.43 8.53
CA ASN A 467 -30.12 8.17 7.10
C ASN A 467 -29.20 7.01 6.73
N THR A 468 -28.03 6.91 7.40
CA THR A 468 -27.01 5.90 7.11
C THR A 468 -27.41 4.49 7.57
N ILE A 469 -28.11 4.37 8.70
CA ILE A 469 -28.60 3.09 9.23
C ILE A 469 -30.03 2.77 8.82
N GLY A 470 -30.74 3.70 8.15
CA GLY A 470 -32.09 3.51 7.65
C GLY A 470 -33.13 3.46 8.77
N VAL A 471 -33.17 4.47 9.63
CA VAL A 471 -34.22 4.70 10.63
C VAL A 471 -34.76 6.12 10.52
N GLU A 472 -35.94 6.37 11.11
CA GLU A 472 -36.58 7.69 11.07
C GLU A 472 -35.90 8.68 12.02
N SER A 473 -35.44 8.18 13.19
CA SER A 473 -34.83 9.06 14.19
C SER A 473 -33.86 8.33 15.13
N ILE A 474 -32.92 9.12 15.67
CA ILE A 474 -31.99 8.72 16.73
C ILE A 474 -32.09 9.71 17.87
N ILE A 475 -32.16 9.21 19.08
CA ILE A 475 -32.16 10.01 20.30
C ILE A 475 -31.09 9.45 21.23
N ALA A 476 -30.16 10.32 21.65
CA ALA A 476 -29.11 9.96 22.61
C ALA A 476 -29.37 10.66 23.95
N TYR A 477 -29.21 9.90 25.02
CA TYR A 477 -29.34 10.38 26.37
C TYR A 477 -28.14 9.98 27.23
N PRO A 478 -27.67 10.86 28.13
CA PRO A 478 -26.79 10.44 29.22
C PRO A 478 -27.54 9.43 30.11
N VAL A 479 -26.82 8.48 30.71
CA VAL A 479 -27.41 7.52 31.66
C VAL A 479 -28.08 8.26 32.82
N GLY A 480 -29.35 7.89 33.10
CA GLY A 480 -30.17 8.52 34.10
C GLY A 480 -31.12 9.58 33.54
N GLU A 481 -31.02 9.91 32.28
CA GLU A 481 -31.91 10.80 31.54
C GLU A 481 -32.64 10.01 30.45
N GLY A 482 -33.88 10.41 30.15
CA GLY A 482 -34.67 9.79 29.09
C GLY A 482 -35.11 8.35 29.38
N GLU A 483 -35.55 7.65 28.33
CA GLU A 483 -36.09 6.30 28.36
C GLU A 483 -35.00 5.24 28.30
N ASP A 484 -34.84 4.39 29.33
CA ASP A 484 -33.93 3.23 29.30
C ASP A 484 -34.62 2.02 28.67
N VAL A 485 -34.54 1.95 27.35
CA VAL A 485 -35.09 0.84 26.59
C VAL A 485 -34.21 -0.40 26.76
N ALA A 486 -34.82 -1.50 27.19
CA ALA A 486 -34.19 -2.81 27.38
C ALA A 486 -32.97 -2.80 28.32
N GLY A 487 -32.94 -1.90 29.33
CA GLY A 487 -31.87 -1.84 30.35
C GLY A 487 -30.49 -1.46 29.77
N LYS A 488 -30.44 -0.71 28.69
CA LYS A 488 -29.19 -0.35 27.97
C LYS A 488 -28.36 0.66 28.77
N ALA A 489 -28.95 1.46 29.63
CA ALA A 489 -28.22 2.37 30.52
C ALA A 489 -27.17 1.66 31.39
N ARG A 490 -27.48 0.46 31.87
CA ARG A 490 -26.57 -0.32 32.70
C ARG A 490 -25.29 -0.72 32.01
N VAL A 491 -25.36 -1.05 30.72
CA VAL A 491 -24.23 -1.54 29.95
C VAL A 491 -23.43 -0.42 29.30
N ALA A 492 -23.95 0.80 29.26
CA ALA A 492 -23.26 1.94 28.66
C ALA A 492 -21.93 2.23 29.37
N PHE A 493 -20.90 2.39 28.58
CA PHE A 493 -19.53 2.64 28.99
C PHE A 493 -18.91 3.73 28.07
N PRO A 494 -17.93 4.52 28.51
CA PRO A 494 -17.29 5.52 27.66
C PRO A 494 -16.86 4.94 26.31
N LEU A 495 -17.30 5.56 25.21
CA LEU A 495 -17.13 5.14 23.82
C LEU A 495 -17.83 3.81 23.43
N GLU A 496 -18.59 3.23 24.33
CA GLU A 496 -19.40 2.01 24.10
C GLU A 496 -20.83 2.25 24.60
N PRO A 497 -21.63 3.06 23.89
CA PRO A 497 -22.99 3.37 24.34
C PRO A 497 -23.91 2.15 24.24
N GLY A 498 -24.93 2.12 25.08
CA GLY A 498 -26.00 1.14 25.02
C GLY A 498 -26.99 1.51 23.89
N ILE A 499 -27.15 0.66 22.88
CA ILE A 499 -28.01 0.90 21.72
C ILE A 499 -29.24 0.00 21.78
N ALA A 500 -30.42 0.58 21.58
CA ALA A 500 -31.70 -0.13 21.42
C ALA A 500 -32.49 0.39 20.24
N PHE A 501 -33.35 -0.44 19.69
CA PHE A 501 -34.23 -0.09 18.56
C PHE A 501 -35.69 -0.37 18.94
N ILE A 502 -36.58 0.50 18.52
CA ILE A 502 -38.03 0.39 18.67
C ILE A 502 -38.76 0.75 17.38
#